data_249a937dca7c3768d46cea5936affe70
#
_entry.id   249a937dca7c3768d46cea5936affe70
#
_cell.length_a   1.000
_cell.length_b   1.000
_cell.length_c   1.000
_cell.angle_alpha   90.00
_cell.angle_beta   90.00
_cell.angle_gamma   90.00
#
_symmetry.space_group_name_H-M   'P 1'
#
loop_
_entity.id
_entity.type
_entity.pdbx_description
1 polymer ?
#
loop_
_entity_poly.entity_id
_entity_poly.type
_entity_poly.pdbx_seq_one_letter_code
_entity_poly.pdbx_strand_id
1 'polypeptide(L)'
;MSSWRLSVLADRHRALGSGLEDWNGMGTAWTYSTSLADEHAAIRTTAGLMDVSGLKKMHIIGPHAEALINFATTRNVSKLYPGKSVYACMLNEAGKFIDDCVIYRNGPNSFMVVHGSGAGHEILTRGAVGRNVVVLFD
;
A
#
# COMPACT_ATOMS: atom_id res chain seq x y z
N MET A 1 16.22 -17.53 12.76
CA MET A 1 16.01 -16.07 12.81
C MET A 1 15.11 -15.71 11.65
N SER A 2 13.98 -15.09 11.90
CA SER A 2 13.11 -14.62 10.83
C SER A 2 13.83 -13.54 10.01
N SER A 3 13.90 -13.71 8.71
CA SER A 3 14.59 -12.78 7.77
C SER A 3 13.67 -11.66 7.31
N TRP A 4 12.90 -11.04 8.23
CA TRP A 4 12.08 -9.90 7.87
C TRP A 4 12.93 -8.71 7.47
N ARG A 5 12.46 -7.94 6.53
CA ARG A 5 12.93 -6.57 6.34
C ARG A 5 12.57 -5.76 7.58
N LEU A 6 13.34 -4.75 7.87
CA LEU A 6 13.05 -3.83 8.99
C LEU A 6 12.84 -2.42 8.44
N SER A 7 11.84 -1.75 8.96
CA SER A 7 11.67 -0.31 8.69
C SER A 7 12.76 0.50 9.39
N VAL A 8 12.98 1.72 8.95
CA VAL A 8 13.89 2.66 9.62
C VAL A 8 13.44 3.00 11.04
N LEU A 9 12.20 2.69 11.40
CA LEU A 9 11.62 2.92 12.73
C LEU A 9 11.71 1.71 13.65
N ALA A 10 12.26 0.57 13.20
CA ALA A 10 12.25 -0.69 13.94
C ALA A 10 12.83 -0.56 15.36
N ASP A 11 13.95 0.16 15.53
CA ASP A 11 14.55 0.35 16.84
C ASP A 11 13.72 1.27 17.74
N ARG A 12 12.99 2.22 17.16
CA ARG A 12 12.02 3.04 17.89
C ARG A 12 10.85 2.21 18.40
N HIS A 13 10.32 1.31 17.57
CA HIS A 13 9.25 0.39 17.95
C HIS A 13 9.70 -0.52 19.11
N ARG A 14 10.90 -1.08 19.03
CA ARG A 14 11.46 -1.91 20.11
C ARG A 14 11.65 -1.12 21.40
N ALA A 15 12.14 0.10 21.32
CA ALA A 15 12.31 0.98 22.49
C ALA A 15 10.97 1.32 23.18
N LEU A 16 9.86 1.27 22.44
CA LEU A 16 8.51 1.43 22.97
C LEU A 16 7.86 0.10 23.44
N GLY A 17 8.63 -0.99 23.44
CA GLY A 17 8.19 -2.29 23.94
C GLY A 17 7.55 -3.20 22.91
N SER A 18 7.61 -2.89 21.61
CA SER A 18 7.09 -3.78 20.58
C SER A 18 8.06 -4.93 20.28
N GLY A 19 7.52 -6.17 20.22
CA GLY A 19 8.25 -7.35 19.81
C GLY A 19 8.47 -7.49 18.30
N LEU A 20 7.84 -6.70 17.50
CA LEU A 20 7.70 -6.77 16.04
C LEU A 20 7.18 -8.14 15.56
N GLU A 21 6.27 -8.12 14.63
CA GLU A 21 5.68 -9.32 14.01
C GLU A 21 5.71 -9.18 12.49
N ASP A 22 5.59 -10.30 11.78
CA ASP A 22 5.63 -10.29 10.32
C ASP A 22 4.35 -9.67 9.73
N TRP A 23 4.53 -8.69 8.87
CA TRP A 23 3.50 -8.19 7.96
C TRP A 23 4.09 -7.99 6.56
N ASN A 24 3.72 -8.86 5.65
CA ASN A 24 4.22 -8.86 4.27
C ASN A 24 5.77 -8.92 4.16
N GLY A 25 6.41 -9.66 5.05
CA GLY A 25 7.87 -9.74 5.10
C GLY A 25 8.55 -8.53 5.75
N MET A 26 7.80 -7.69 6.44
CA MET A 26 8.28 -6.54 7.20
C MET A 26 8.02 -6.75 8.69
N GLY A 27 9.05 -6.60 9.52
CA GLY A 27 8.89 -6.58 10.98
C GLY A 27 8.11 -5.35 11.40
N THR A 28 6.86 -5.56 11.81
CA THR A 28 5.87 -4.51 12.07
C THR A 28 5.48 -4.49 13.54
N ALA A 29 5.31 -3.31 14.10
CA ALA A 29 4.81 -3.12 15.46
C ALA A 29 3.29 -3.22 15.49
N TRP A 30 2.75 -4.30 16.11
CA TRP A 30 1.31 -4.46 16.33
C TRP A 30 0.88 -3.98 17.70
N THR A 31 1.76 -4.05 18.69
CA THR A 31 1.49 -3.64 20.06
C THR A 31 2.68 -2.92 20.65
N TYR A 32 2.42 -2.10 21.66
CA TYR A 32 3.41 -1.42 22.48
C TYR A 32 3.17 -1.72 23.95
N SER A 33 3.99 -1.19 24.83
CA SER A 33 3.81 -1.30 26.29
C SER A 33 2.67 -0.43 26.83
N THR A 34 2.14 0.49 26.01
CA THR A 34 1.03 1.38 26.35
C THR A 34 -0.33 0.72 26.13
N SER A 35 -1.37 1.29 26.73
CA SER A 35 -2.75 0.84 26.55
C SER A 35 -3.27 1.15 25.14
N LEU A 36 -3.84 0.15 24.45
CA LEU A 36 -4.50 0.35 23.15
C LEU A 36 -5.60 1.41 23.20
N ALA A 37 -6.34 1.47 24.33
CA ALA A 37 -7.41 2.46 24.50
C ALA A 37 -6.84 3.89 24.58
N ASP A 38 -5.73 4.08 25.26
CA ASP A 38 -5.07 5.38 25.38
C ASP A 38 -4.45 5.81 24.05
N GLU A 39 -3.83 4.89 23.33
CA GLU A 39 -3.30 5.16 21.97
C GLU A 39 -4.42 5.56 21.01
N HIS A 40 -5.54 4.83 21.01
CA HIS A 40 -6.70 5.19 20.21
C HIS A 40 -7.28 6.56 20.61
N ALA A 41 -7.38 6.84 21.90
CA ALA A 41 -7.85 8.14 22.39
C ALA A 41 -6.93 9.28 21.94
N ALA A 42 -5.60 9.08 21.99
CA ALA A 42 -4.62 10.04 21.51
C ALA A 42 -4.77 10.35 20.02
N ILE A 43 -4.95 9.31 19.16
CA ILE A 43 -5.21 9.48 17.73
C ILE A 43 -6.48 10.32 17.49
N ARG A 44 -7.51 10.14 18.31
CA ARG A 44 -8.80 10.84 18.17
C ARG A 44 -8.80 12.27 18.71
N THR A 45 -7.95 12.57 19.67
CA THR A 45 -7.97 13.87 20.40
C THR A 45 -6.75 14.75 20.15
N THR A 46 -5.63 14.15 19.75
CA THR A 46 -4.37 14.85 19.47
C THR A 46 -3.78 14.43 18.14
N ALA A 47 -2.86 13.47 18.15
CA ALA A 47 -2.24 12.93 16.94
C ALA A 47 -1.74 11.50 17.16
N GLY A 48 -1.61 10.74 16.07
CA GLY A 48 -0.95 9.44 16.05
C GLY A 48 -0.02 9.30 14.86
N LEU A 49 1.05 8.53 15.04
CA LEU A 49 1.97 8.12 13.99
C LEU A 49 1.85 6.61 13.81
N MET A 50 1.63 6.17 12.57
CA MET A 50 1.56 4.76 12.23
C MET A 50 2.64 4.41 11.22
N ASP A 51 3.44 3.37 11.48
CA ASP A 51 4.38 2.81 10.52
C ASP A 51 3.63 1.83 9.59
N VAL A 52 3.47 2.21 8.34
CA VAL A 52 2.81 1.41 7.29
C VAL A 52 3.80 0.83 6.29
N SER A 53 5.07 0.68 6.67
CA SER A 53 6.13 0.15 5.79
C SER A 53 5.84 -1.27 5.29
N GLY A 54 5.01 -2.05 5.99
CA GLY A 54 4.57 -3.38 5.56
C GLY A 54 3.58 -3.39 4.38
N LEU A 55 2.99 -2.26 4.01
CA LEU A 55 2.19 -2.17 2.79
C LEU A 55 3.09 -2.38 1.56
N LYS A 56 2.57 -3.14 0.59
CA LYS A 56 3.25 -3.36 -0.69
C LYS A 56 3.13 -2.12 -1.57
N LYS A 57 4.18 -1.80 -2.29
CA LYS A 57 4.23 -0.63 -3.18
C LYS A 57 4.62 -1.07 -4.59
N MET A 58 3.92 -0.53 -5.57
CA MET A 58 4.17 -0.80 -6.99
C MET A 58 4.25 0.51 -7.74
N HIS A 59 5.29 0.67 -8.56
CA HIS A 59 5.38 1.78 -9.50
C HIS A 59 4.91 1.31 -10.88
N ILE A 60 3.99 2.05 -11.46
CA ILE A 60 3.37 1.75 -12.75
C ILE A 60 3.66 2.92 -13.68
N ILE A 61 4.51 2.67 -14.68
CA ILE A 61 5.10 3.74 -15.50
C ILE A 61 4.96 3.39 -16.97
N GLY A 62 4.48 4.33 -17.75
CA GLY A 62 4.37 4.18 -19.21
C GLY A 62 3.07 4.75 -19.78
N PRO A 63 2.97 4.85 -21.11
CA PRO A 63 1.80 5.42 -21.79
C PRO A 63 0.48 4.73 -21.45
N HIS A 64 0.53 3.43 -21.11
CA HIS A 64 -0.67 2.67 -20.75
C HIS A 64 -0.87 2.51 -19.23
N ALA A 65 -0.14 3.26 -18.38
CA ALA A 65 -0.26 3.17 -16.92
C ALA A 65 -1.66 3.52 -16.43
N GLU A 66 -2.23 4.63 -16.91
CA GLU A 66 -3.59 5.05 -16.58
C GLU A 66 -4.64 4.00 -16.99
N ALA A 67 -4.53 3.47 -18.19
CA ALA A 67 -5.44 2.43 -18.70
C ALA A 67 -5.33 1.13 -17.89
N LEU A 68 -4.12 0.74 -17.49
CA LEU A 68 -3.91 -0.44 -16.63
C LEU A 68 -4.60 -0.26 -15.27
N ILE A 69 -4.40 0.88 -14.62
CA ILE A 69 -4.97 1.13 -13.29
C ILE A 69 -6.49 1.24 -13.36
N ASN A 70 -7.04 1.89 -14.36
CA ASN A 70 -8.50 1.93 -14.60
C ASN A 70 -9.11 0.54 -14.84
N PHE A 71 -8.36 -0.34 -15.49
CA PHE A 71 -8.79 -1.75 -15.69
C PHE A 71 -8.77 -2.54 -14.37
N ALA A 72 -7.75 -2.33 -13.53
CA ALA A 72 -7.49 -3.13 -12.34
C ALA A 72 -8.26 -2.67 -11.09
N THR A 73 -8.81 -1.45 -11.08
CA THR A 73 -9.36 -0.84 -9.86
C THR A 73 -10.76 -0.26 -10.08
N THR A 74 -11.46 -0.03 -8.98
CA THR A 74 -12.84 0.49 -8.98
C THR A 74 -12.95 2.02 -9.14
N ARG A 75 -11.83 2.72 -9.33
CA ARG A 75 -11.82 4.18 -9.48
C ARG A 75 -11.38 4.61 -10.87
N ASN A 76 -12.00 5.66 -11.37
CA ASN A 76 -11.54 6.32 -12.58
C ASN A 76 -10.37 7.26 -12.25
N VAL A 77 -9.15 6.79 -12.53
CA VAL A 77 -7.92 7.56 -12.25
C VAL A 77 -7.60 8.61 -13.32
N SER A 78 -8.33 8.66 -14.45
CA SER A 78 -8.19 9.73 -15.44
C SER A 78 -8.53 11.11 -14.84
N LYS A 79 -9.31 11.14 -13.76
CA LYS A 79 -9.66 12.37 -13.03
C LYS A 79 -8.59 12.85 -12.07
N LEU A 80 -7.54 12.04 -11.85
CA LEU A 80 -6.41 12.45 -11.02
C LEU A 80 -5.44 13.31 -11.82
N TYR A 81 -4.95 14.36 -11.19
CA TYR A 81 -3.81 15.11 -11.68
C TYR A 81 -2.56 14.78 -10.87
N PRO A 82 -1.33 15.03 -11.37
CA PRO A 82 -0.10 14.80 -10.62
C PRO A 82 -0.14 15.44 -9.23
N GLY A 83 0.23 14.67 -8.19
CA GLY A 83 0.15 15.06 -6.79
C GLY A 83 -1.16 14.67 -6.09
N LYS A 84 -2.17 14.18 -6.82
CA LYS A 84 -3.40 13.63 -6.21
C LYS A 84 -3.31 12.13 -5.96
N SER A 85 -4.07 11.72 -4.94
CA SER A 85 -4.29 10.30 -4.63
C SER A 85 -5.78 9.98 -4.52
N VAL A 86 -6.09 8.68 -4.62
CA VAL A 86 -7.44 8.15 -4.42
C VAL A 86 -7.36 6.74 -3.82
N TYR A 87 -8.28 6.46 -2.91
CA TYR A 87 -8.51 5.11 -2.41
C TYR A 87 -9.40 4.33 -3.39
N ALA A 88 -9.05 3.07 -3.64
CA ALA A 88 -9.75 2.18 -4.55
C ALA A 88 -9.76 0.74 -4.03
N CYS A 89 -10.65 -0.08 -4.58
CA CYS A 89 -10.65 -1.52 -4.41
C CYS A 89 -10.22 -2.22 -5.70
N MET A 90 -9.66 -3.41 -5.56
CA MET A 90 -9.40 -4.35 -6.63
C MET A 90 -10.35 -5.53 -6.49
N LEU A 91 -10.98 -5.93 -7.59
CA LEU A 91 -11.99 -6.99 -7.59
C LEU A 91 -11.54 -8.12 -8.54
N ASN A 92 -12.04 -9.34 -8.27
CA ASN A 92 -11.90 -10.43 -9.23
C ASN A 92 -13.02 -10.37 -10.30
N GLU A 93 -12.98 -11.30 -11.25
CA GLU A 93 -13.95 -11.39 -12.35
C GLU A 93 -15.39 -11.62 -11.87
N ALA A 94 -15.57 -12.17 -10.67
CA ALA A 94 -16.87 -12.33 -10.02
C ALA A 94 -17.33 -11.09 -9.23
N GLY A 95 -16.60 -9.98 -9.31
CA GLY A 95 -16.90 -8.74 -8.60
C GLY A 95 -16.62 -8.78 -7.09
N LYS A 96 -15.90 -9.82 -6.61
CA LYS A 96 -15.56 -9.94 -5.19
C LYS A 96 -14.26 -9.20 -4.87
N PHE A 97 -14.21 -8.63 -3.67
CA PHE A 97 -13.05 -7.93 -3.15
C PHE A 97 -11.81 -8.84 -3.08
N ILE A 98 -10.69 -8.34 -3.59
CA ILE A 98 -9.38 -9.01 -3.57
C ILE A 98 -8.42 -8.24 -2.67
N ASP A 99 -8.35 -6.92 -2.84
CA ASP A 99 -7.44 -6.04 -2.12
C ASP A 99 -7.96 -4.60 -2.17
N ASP A 100 -7.44 -3.75 -1.32
CA ASP A 100 -7.62 -2.32 -1.38
C ASP A 100 -6.29 -1.62 -1.65
N CYS A 101 -6.37 -0.40 -2.14
CA CYS A 101 -5.16 0.36 -2.44
C CYS A 101 -5.37 1.87 -2.36
N VAL A 102 -4.27 2.57 -2.15
CA VAL A 102 -4.17 4.00 -2.41
C VAL A 102 -3.34 4.20 -3.68
N ILE A 103 -3.91 4.89 -4.64
CA ILE A 103 -3.29 5.19 -5.93
C ILE A 103 -2.82 6.64 -5.89
N TYR A 104 -1.54 6.86 -6.12
CA TYR A 104 -0.91 8.19 -6.24
C TYR A 104 -0.55 8.43 -7.69
N ARG A 105 -0.96 9.57 -8.25
CA ARG A 105 -0.48 10.00 -9.57
C ARG A 105 0.75 10.89 -9.38
N ASN A 106 1.93 10.37 -9.73
CA ASN A 106 3.21 11.06 -9.58
C ASN A 106 3.56 11.92 -10.80
N GLY A 107 2.99 11.57 -11.95
CA GLY A 107 3.24 12.28 -13.21
C GLY A 107 2.20 11.92 -14.27
N PRO A 108 2.33 12.44 -15.50
CA PRO A 108 1.38 12.15 -16.59
C PRO A 108 1.19 10.65 -16.83
N ASN A 109 2.30 9.90 -16.86
CA ASN A 109 2.34 8.46 -17.12
C ASN A 109 3.01 7.68 -15.97
N SER A 110 2.96 8.20 -14.74
CA SER A 110 3.63 7.62 -13.58
C SER A 110 2.69 7.59 -12.39
N PHE A 111 2.49 6.39 -11.85
CA PHE A 111 1.66 6.15 -10.68
C PHE A 111 2.40 5.29 -9.66
N MET A 112 2.06 5.45 -8.39
CA MET A 112 2.40 4.51 -7.34
C MET A 112 1.10 3.94 -6.77
N VAL A 113 1.02 2.62 -6.65
CA VAL A 113 -0.08 1.90 -6.01
C VAL A 113 0.43 1.27 -4.72
N VAL A 114 -0.15 1.68 -3.61
CA VAL A 114 0.14 1.14 -2.28
C VAL A 114 -1.03 0.26 -1.89
N HIS A 115 -0.79 -1.04 -1.64
CA HIS A 115 -1.84 -2.00 -1.37
C HIS A 115 -1.53 -2.91 -0.19
N GLY A 116 -2.52 -3.66 0.28
CA GLY A 116 -2.44 -4.51 1.46
C GLY A 116 -1.76 -5.87 1.23
N SER A 117 -2.29 -6.88 1.91
CA SER A 117 -1.75 -8.25 1.89
C SER A 117 -2.39 -9.13 0.82
N GLY A 118 -3.39 -8.63 0.10
CA GLY A 118 -4.09 -9.38 -0.95
C GLY A 118 -3.28 -9.55 -2.23
N ALA A 119 -3.93 -10.07 -3.26
CA ALA A 119 -3.35 -10.40 -4.56
C ALA A 119 -3.36 -9.21 -5.55
N GLY A 120 -3.41 -7.97 -5.07
CA GLY A 120 -3.45 -6.77 -5.92
C GLY A 120 -2.29 -6.68 -6.92
N HIS A 121 -1.09 -7.12 -6.49
CA HIS A 121 0.09 -7.16 -7.36
C HIS A 121 -0.08 -8.11 -8.56
N GLU A 122 -0.76 -9.25 -8.38
CA GLU A 122 -1.01 -10.21 -9.47
C GLU A 122 -1.97 -9.63 -10.52
N ILE A 123 -2.99 -8.90 -10.09
CA ILE A 123 -3.95 -8.25 -10.99
C ILE A 123 -3.22 -7.22 -11.86
N LEU A 124 -2.40 -6.37 -11.26
CA LEU A 124 -1.64 -5.36 -11.98
C LEU A 124 -0.59 -5.96 -12.92
N THR A 125 0.13 -6.99 -12.48
CA THR A 125 1.14 -7.67 -13.30
C THR A 125 0.50 -8.38 -14.50
N ARG A 126 -0.59 -9.11 -14.30
CA ARG A 126 -1.33 -9.75 -15.40
C ARG A 126 -1.93 -8.74 -16.35
N GLY A 127 -2.51 -7.67 -15.80
CA GLY A 127 -3.08 -6.59 -16.59
C GLY A 127 -2.05 -5.83 -17.42
N ALA A 128 -0.77 -5.86 -17.06
CA ALA A 128 0.30 -5.21 -17.82
C ALA A 128 0.66 -5.94 -19.13
N VAL A 129 0.32 -7.23 -19.25
CA VAL A 129 0.62 -8.03 -20.45
C VAL A 129 -0.02 -7.39 -21.67
N GLY A 130 0.76 -7.16 -22.73
CA GLY A 130 0.30 -6.54 -23.98
C GLY A 130 0.12 -5.02 -23.90
N ARG A 131 0.48 -4.36 -22.77
CA ARG A 131 0.45 -2.91 -22.61
C ARG A 131 1.86 -2.32 -22.61
N ASN A 132 2.00 -1.11 -23.14
CA ASN A 132 3.24 -0.35 -23.05
C ASN A 132 3.35 0.31 -21.66
N VAL A 133 3.69 -0.51 -20.67
CA VAL A 133 3.80 -0.13 -19.27
C VAL A 133 4.81 -1.01 -18.56
N VAL A 134 5.53 -0.44 -17.63
CA VAL A 134 6.44 -1.15 -16.70
C VAL A 134 5.79 -1.17 -15.32
N VAL A 135 5.83 -2.32 -14.67
CA VAL A 135 5.38 -2.51 -13.28
C VAL A 135 6.61 -2.91 -12.46
N LEU A 136 6.96 -2.06 -11.50
CA LEU A 136 8.10 -2.27 -10.60
C LEU A 136 7.60 -2.47 -9.18
N PHE A 137 8.23 -3.38 -8.46
CA PHE A 137 7.99 -3.61 -7.04
C PHE A 137 9.07 -2.89 -6.21
N ASP A 138 8.66 -2.33 -5.09
CA ASP A 138 9.53 -1.70 -4.10
C ASP A 138 9.92 -2.70 -3.01
#